data_8bb8c68d482592dd12c90eb360e3c78b
#
_entry.id   8bb8c68d482592dd12c90eb360e3c78b
#
_cell.length_a   1.000
_cell.length_b   1.000
_cell.length_c   1.000
_cell.angle_alpha   90.00
_cell.angle_beta   90.00
_cell.angle_gamma   90.00
#
_symmetry.space_group_name_H-M   'P 1'
#
loop_
_entity.id
_entity.type
_entity.pdbx_description
1 polymer ?
#
loop_
_entity_poly.entity_id
_entity_poly.type
_entity_poly.pdbx_seq_one_letter_code
_entity_poly.pdbx_strand_id
1 'polypeptide(L)'
;KLIMKYSIRPVKDVYAMLIREGDFLEEVVEMGVRNVNFKPMPLNRGKTIGAFAVVLYEDGGVAYDVMNIDELEATRKKSKAANAMAWKDFPGEMQKKTVLHRLSKQIPLDFANQQQKDAFMADMAIDTEKTDYSEEITDPFAQSEVVEGEVIDGEAEIIESTDEVDGE
;
A
#
# COMPACT_ATOMS: atom_id res chain seq x y z
N LYS A 1 17.17 5.13 -6.48
CA LYS A 1 18.38 4.44 -5.96
C LYS A 1 18.10 3.65 -4.68
N LEU A 2 17.34 4.20 -3.70
CA LEU A 2 17.07 3.50 -2.43
C LEU A 2 16.22 2.24 -2.59
N ILE A 3 15.17 2.27 -3.42
CA ILE A 3 14.37 1.07 -3.73
C ILE A 3 15.27 -0.05 -4.27
N MET A 4 16.18 0.26 -5.19
CA MET A 4 17.13 -0.72 -5.74
C MET A 4 18.07 -1.30 -4.68
N LYS A 5 18.39 -0.51 -3.64
CA LYS A 5 19.31 -0.94 -2.57
C LYS A 5 18.67 -1.88 -1.56
N TYR A 6 17.39 -1.65 -1.24
CA TYR A 6 16.70 -2.33 -0.14
C TYR A 6 15.61 -3.30 -0.59
N SER A 7 15.35 -3.43 -1.90
CA SER A 7 14.41 -4.43 -2.40
C SER A 7 14.94 -5.85 -2.16
N ILE A 8 14.09 -6.72 -1.60
CA ILE A 8 14.39 -8.15 -1.44
C ILE A 8 14.61 -8.82 -2.81
N ARG A 9 13.82 -8.40 -3.80
CA ARG A 9 13.91 -8.89 -5.18
C ARG A 9 14.85 -7.98 -5.98
N PRO A 10 15.87 -8.51 -6.68
CA PRO A 10 16.80 -7.70 -7.45
C PRO A 10 16.10 -6.80 -8.46
N VAL A 11 16.34 -5.50 -8.37
CA VAL A 11 15.71 -4.47 -9.20
C VAL A 11 16.68 -4.03 -10.28
N LYS A 12 16.24 -4.14 -11.53
CA LYS A 12 16.97 -3.70 -12.72
C LYS A 12 16.83 -2.18 -12.94
N ASP A 13 15.62 -1.65 -12.80
CA ASP A 13 15.35 -0.23 -13.03
C ASP A 13 14.12 0.25 -12.25
N VAL A 14 14.11 1.56 -11.93
CA VAL A 14 13.00 2.26 -11.28
C VAL A 14 12.84 3.61 -11.92
N TYR A 15 11.65 3.89 -12.44
CA TYR A 15 11.34 5.19 -13.01
C TYR A 15 9.89 5.61 -12.78
N ALA A 16 9.62 6.90 -12.95
CA ALA A 16 8.28 7.45 -12.97
C ALA A 16 8.14 8.46 -14.10
N MET A 17 6.96 8.50 -14.69
CA MET A 17 6.63 9.40 -15.77
C MET A 17 5.29 10.09 -15.54
N LEU A 18 5.14 11.29 -16.12
CA LEU A 18 3.85 11.97 -16.18
C LEU A 18 3.06 11.45 -17.36
N ILE A 19 1.75 11.36 -17.17
CA ILE A 19 0.78 11.09 -18.22
C ILE A 19 0.13 12.41 -18.58
N ARG A 20 0.15 12.78 -19.85
CA ARG A 20 -0.41 14.02 -20.36
C ARG A 20 -1.56 13.75 -21.30
N GLU A 21 -2.40 14.74 -21.51
CA GLU A 21 -3.44 14.67 -22.54
C GLU A 21 -2.83 14.31 -23.91
N GLY A 22 -3.39 13.28 -24.55
CA GLY A 22 -2.88 12.74 -25.80
C GLY A 22 -1.86 11.60 -25.68
N ASP A 23 -1.30 11.35 -24.50
CA ASP A 23 -0.52 10.14 -24.26
C ASP A 23 -1.44 8.91 -24.17
N PHE A 24 -0.92 7.76 -24.59
CA PHE A 24 -1.63 6.48 -24.45
C PHE A 24 -1.05 5.70 -23.29
N LEU A 25 -1.90 5.32 -22.33
CA LEU A 25 -1.56 4.42 -21.24
C LEU A 25 -2.63 3.35 -21.13
N GLU A 26 -2.21 2.10 -21.06
CA GLU A 26 -3.06 0.92 -20.92
C GLU A 26 -2.52 0.05 -19.80
N GLU A 27 -3.37 -0.29 -18.85
CA GLU A 27 -3.08 -1.31 -17.85
C GLU A 27 -3.57 -2.67 -18.36
N VAL A 28 -2.70 -3.65 -18.37
CA VAL A 28 -2.98 -5.00 -18.87
C VAL A 28 -2.77 -6.01 -17.74
N VAL A 29 -3.70 -6.94 -17.61
CA VAL A 29 -3.57 -8.09 -16.71
C VAL A 29 -3.68 -9.36 -17.53
N GLU A 30 -2.58 -10.05 -17.74
CA GLU A 30 -2.51 -11.31 -18.48
C GLU A 30 -2.01 -12.42 -17.57
N MET A 31 -2.77 -13.53 -17.49
CA MET A 31 -2.43 -14.68 -16.64
C MET A 31 -2.12 -14.30 -15.18
N GLY A 32 -2.80 -13.26 -14.65
CA GLY A 32 -2.56 -12.76 -13.29
C GLY A 32 -1.32 -11.86 -13.15
N VAL A 33 -0.57 -11.64 -14.21
CA VAL A 33 0.57 -10.70 -14.23
C VAL A 33 0.07 -9.32 -14.66
N ARG A 34 0.29 -8.34 -13.81
CA ARG A 34 -0.04 -6.94 -14.11
C ARG A 34 1.09 -6.29 -14.89
N ASN A 35 0.76 -5.58 -15.94
CA ASN A 35 1.70 -4.82 -16.76
C ASN A 35 1.10 -3.47 -17.18
N VAL A 36 1.93 -2.54 -17.62
CA VAL A 36 1.53 -1.23 -18.11
C VAL A 36 2.20 -0.94 -19.45
N ASN A 37 1.40 -0.60 -20.44
CA ASN A 37 1.87 -0.14 -21.73
C ASN A 37 1.73 1.38 -21.79
N PHE A 38 2.83 2.07 -22.04
CA PHE A 38 2.82 3.53 -22.17
C PHE A 38 3.46 3.96 -23.49
N LYS A 39 2.74 4.79 -24.22
CA LYS A 39 3.23 5.41 -25.47
C LYS A 39 3.07 6.92 -25.34
N PRO A 40 4.15 7.64 -24.99
CA PRO A 40 4.10 9.10 -24.92
C PRO A 40 3.98 9.71 -26.31
N MET A 41 3.19 10.76 -26.44
CA MET A 41 3.20 11.60 -27.64
C MET A 41 4.52 12.38 -27.67
N PRO A 42 5.25 12.40 -28.78
CA PRO A 42 6.52 13.12 -28.89
C PRO A 42 6.36 14.60 -28.54
N LEU A 43 7.23 15.12 -27.67
CA LEU A 43 7.26 16.53 -27.25
C LEU A 43 5.92 17.03 -26.69
N ASN A 44 5.16 16.14 -26.04
CA ASN A 44 3.85 16.47 -25.49
C ASN A 44 3.93 17.59 -24.45
N ARG A 45 3.23 18.71 -24.72
CA ARG A 45 3.07 19.85 -23.81
C ARG A 45 1.66 19.94 -23.23
N GLY A 46 0.84 18.91 -23.42
CA GLY A 46 -0.51 18.82 -22.90
C GLY A 46 -0.55 18.88 -21.38
N LYS A 47 -1.74 19.12 -20.84
CA LYS A 47 -1.98 19.14 -19.39
C LYS A 47 -1.68 17.75 -18.79
N THR A 48 -1.06 17.74 -17.63
CA THR A 48 -0.87 16.48 -16.88
C THR A 48 -2.21 15.97 -16.38
N ILE A 49 -2.52 14.72 -16.71
CA ILE A 49 -3.74 14.01 -16.28
C ILE A 49 -3.45 12.92 -15.25
N GLY A 50 -2.18 12.57 -15.06
CA GLY A 50 -1.76 11.58 -14.08
C GLY A 50 -0.26 11.39 -14.06
N ALA A 51 0.18 10.41 -13.29
CA ALA A 51 1.55 9.93 -13.26
C ALA A 51 1.56 8.43 -12.97
N PHE A 52 2.59 7.74 -13.44
CA PHE A 52 2.82 6.34 -13.10
C PHE A 52 4.27 6.11 -12.71
N ALA A 53 4.51 5.06 -11.95
CA ALA A 53 5.84 4.59 -11.57
C ALA A 53 5.96 3.10 -11.87
N VAL A 54 7.16 2.67 -12.21
CA VAL A 54 7.45 1.28 -12.56
C VAL A 54 8.74 0.84 -11.86
N VAL A 55 8.74 -0.38 -11.37
CA VAL A 55 9.93 -1.12 -10.96
C VAL A 55 10.06 -2.33 -11.87
N LEU A 56 11.19 -2.42 -12.55
CA LEU A 56 11.58 -3.58 -13.35
C LEU A 56 12.52 -4.45 -12.54
N TYR A 57 12.19 -5.72 -12.42
CA TYR A 57 13.04 -6.70 -11.74
C TYR A 57 13.97 -7.40 -12.74
N GLU A 58 15.11 -7.91 -12.24
CA GLU A 58 16.07 -8.64 -13.08
C GLU A 58 15.52 -9.93 -13.68
N ASP A 59 14.56 -10.56 -13.00
CA ASP A 59 13.86 -11.77 -13.47
C ASP A 59 12.76 -11.46 -14.51
N GLY A 60 12.65 -10.22 -14.96
CA GLY A 60 11.65 -9.77 -15.94
C GLY A 60 10.28 -9.41 -15.35
N GLY A 61 10.09 -9.55 -14.04
CA GLY A 61 8.85 -9.12 -13.39
C GLY A 61 8.73 -7.59 -13.34
N VAL A 62 7.50 -7.12 -13.23
CA VAL A 62 7.16 -5.70 -13.18
C VAL A 62 6.26 -5.43 -11.98
N ALA A 63 6.57 -4.37 -11.24
CA ALA A 63 5.62 -3.76 -10.32
C ALA A 63 5.38 -2.32 -10.76
N TYR A 64 4.14 -1.88 -10.74
CA TYR A 64 3.80 -0.51 -11.13
C TYR A 64 2.62 0.03 -10.32
N ASP A 65 2.50 1.33 -10.34
CA ASP A 65 1.38 2.06 -9.76
C ASP A 65 1.04 3.27 -10.63
N VAL A 66 -0.25 3.57 -10.76
CA VAL A 66 -0.77 4.66 -11.58
C VAL A 66 -1.65 5.55 -10.71
N MET A 67 -1.44 6.84 -10.76
CA MET A 67 -2.26 7.84 -10.08
C MET A 67 -2.83 8.83 -11.08
N ASN A 68 -4.13 9.07 -11.01
CA ASN A 68 -4.74 10.17 -11.75
C ASN A 68 -4.45 11.52 -11.07
N ILE A 69 -4.78 12.60 -11.74
CA ILE A 69 -4.48 13.96 -11.25
C ILE A 69 -5.23 14.27 -9.95
N ASP A 70 -6.45 13.75 -9.76
CA ASP A 70 -7.24 14.01 -8.56
C ASP A 70 -6.63 13.32 -7.34
N GLU A 71 -6.13 12.09 -7.49
CA GLU A 71 -5.40 11.37 -6.43
C GLU A 71 -4.08 12.08 -6.06
N LEU A 72 -3.35 12.59 -7.07
CA LEU A 72 -2.12 13.35 -6.87
C LEU A 72 -2.39 14.64 -6.09
N GLU A 73 -3.43 15.39 -6.49
CA GLU A 73 -3.83 16.62 -5.80
C GLU A 73 -4.41 16.35 -4.40
N ALA A 74 -5.14 15.26 -4.22
CA ALA A 74 -5.63 14.85 -2.90
C ALA A 74 -4.45 14.53 -1.95
N THR A 75 -3.42 13.84 -2.46
CA THR A 75 -2.20 13.54 -1.69
C THR A 75 -1.43 14.82 -1.37
N ARG A 76 -1.30 15.73 -2.35
CA ARG A 76 -0.68 17.04 -2.13
C ARG A 76 -1.37 17.82 -1.01
N LYS A 77 -2.72 17.91 -1.05
CA LYS A 77 -3.50 18.65 -0.05
C LYS A 77 -3.32 18.14 1.37
N LYS A 78 -3.06 16.84 1.54
CA LYS A 78 -2.77 16.21 2.84
C LYS A 78 -1.32 16.42 3.31
N SER A 79 -0.44 16.91 2.44
CA SER A 79 0.96 17.17 2.78
C SER A 79 1.12 18.47 3.56
N LYS A 80 1.93 18.47 4.62
CA LYS A 80 2.35 19.71 5.33
C LYS A 80 3.00 20.72 4.39
N ALA A 81 3.67 20.22 3.35
CA ALA A 81 4.36 21.02 2.35
C ALA A 81 3.53 21.30 1.10
N ALA A 82 2.18 21.19 1.16
CA ALA A 82 1.30 21.38 -0.02
C ALA A 82 1.56 22.69 -0.79
N ASN A 83 1.97 23.72 -0.08
CA ASN A 83 2.29 25.06 -0.62
C ASN A 83 3.79 25.35 -0.75
N ALA A 84 4.65 24.33 -0.50
CA ALA A 84 6.09 24.51 -0.64
C ALA A 84 6.48 24.89 -2.07
N MET A 85 7.61 25.59 -2.19
CA MET A 85 8.15 26.05 -3.46
C MET A 85 8.33 24.91 -4.47
N ALA A 86 8.71 23.72 -4.00
CA ALA A 86 8.86 22.54 -4.85
C ALA A 86 7.56 22.15 -5.59
N TRP A 87 6.40 22.29 -4.96
CA TRP A 87 5.11 22.03 -5.61
C TRP A 87 4.68 23.15 -6.57
N LYS A 88 5.18 24.38 -6.36
CA LYS A 88 4.88 25.52 -7.23
C LYS A 88 5.79 25.52 -8.46
N ASP A 89 7.09 25.33 -8.25
CA ASP A 89 8.09 25.47 -9.29
C ASP A 89 8.30 24.19 -10.10
N PHE A 90 8.15 23.02 -9.43
CA PHE A 90 8.40 21.70 -10.03
C PHE A 90 7.26 20.71 -9.79
N PRO A 91 6.00 21.06 -10.11
CA PRO A 91 4.85 20.21 -9.82
C PRO A 91 4.99 18.80 -10.41
N GLY A 92 5.53 18.69 -11.63
CA GLY A 92 5.72 17.39 -12.29
C GLY A 92 6.72 16.48 -11.55
N GLU A 93 7.79 17.01 -11.00
CA GLU A 93 8.74 16.21 -10.21
C GLU A 93 8.11 15.75 -8.90
N MET A 94 7.33 16.60 -8.26
CA MET A 94 6.59 16.23 -7.05
C MET A 94 5.52 15.18 -7.32
N GLN A 95 4.81 15.26 -8.45
CA GLN A 95 3.85 14.24 -8.87
C GLN A 95 4.53 12.89 -9.13
N LYS A 96 5.68 12.87 -9.82
CA LYS A 96 6.49 11.66 -10.01
C LYS A 96 6.99 11.09 -8.68
N LYS A 97 7.45 11.94 -7.77
CA LYS A 97 7.87 11.51 -6.43
C LYS A 97 6.69 10.90 -5.65
N THR A 98 5.50 11.46 -5.77
CA THR A 98 4.29 10.98 -5.09
C THR A 98 3.93 9.56 -5.51
N VAL A 99 3.86 9.28 -6.81
CA VAL A 99 3.53 7.93 -7.29
C VAL A 99 4.65 6.92 -6.98
N LEU A 100 5.92 7.31 -7.05
CA LEU A 100 7.04 6.48 -6.62
C LEU A 100 6.96 6.11 -5.14
N HIS A 101 6.60 7.07 -4.29
CA HIS A 101 6.40 6.82 -2.87
C HIS A 101 5.24 5.84 -2.63
N ARG A 102 4.11 5.97 -3.35
CA ARG A 102 3.00 5.02 -3.24
C ARG A 102 3.42 3.63 -3.69
N LEU A 103 4.12 3.51 -4.81
CA LEU A 103 4.64 2.23 -5.31
C LEU A 103 5.63 1.59 -4.32
N SER A 104 6.51 2.37 -3.69
CA SER A 104 7.50 1.83 -2.75
C SER A 104 6.90 1.11 -1.55
N LYS A 105 5.68 1.45 -1.14
CA LYS A 105 4.95 0.76 -0.07
C LYS A 105 4.46 -0.63 -0.47
N GLN A 106 4.38 -0.92 -1.76
CA GLN A 106 3.95 -2.21 -2.31
C GLN A 106 5.13 -3.16 -2.56
N ILE A 107 6.36 -2.64 -2.50
CA ILE A 107 7.56 -3.42 -2.75
C ILE A 107 8.08 -3.97 -1.44
N PRO A 108 8.32 -5.29 -1.33
CA PRO A 108 8.95 -5.85 -0.14
C PRO A 108 10.40 -5.34 -0.04
N LEU A 109 10.69 -4.61 1.03
CA LEU A 109 11.99 -4.03 1.32
C LEU A 109 12.59 -4.70 2.56
N ASP A 110 13.89 -4.95 2.52
CA ASP A 110 14.66 -5.47 3.63
C ASP A 110 15.64 -4.40 4.14
N PHE A 111 15.61 -4.15 5.43
CA PHE A 111 16.46 -3.19 6.11
C PHE A 111 17.25 -3.90 7.20
N ALA A 112 18.57 -3.78 7.18
CA ALA A 112 19.44 -4.40 8.17
C ALA A 112 19.22 -3.84 9.59
N ASN A 113 18.70 -2.61 9.71
CA ASN A 113 18.42 -1.98 10.99
C ASN A 113 17.37 -0.84 10.85
N GLN A 114 16.84 -0.40 12.00
CA GLN A 114 15.84 0.66 12.06
C GLN A 114 16.37 1.99 11.47
N GLN A 115 17.65 2.30 11.65
CA GLN A 115 18.24 3.53 11.12
C GLN A 115 18.19 3.59 9.59
N GLN A 116 18.40 2.46 8.89
CA GLN A 116 18.26 2.39 7.44
C GLN A 116 16.83 2.60 6.98
N LYS A 117 15.87 2.01 7.71
CA LYS A 117 14.44 2.20 7.47
C LYS A 117 14.05 3.67 7.64
N ASP A 118 14.50 4.32 8.71
CA ASP A 118 14.19 5.72 8.99
C ASP A 118 14.80 6.65 7.93
N ALA A 119 16.05 6.37 7.50
CA ALA A 119 16.69 7.12 6.41
C ALA A 119 15.95 6.94 5.08
N PHE A 120 15.49 5.72 4.76
CA PHE A 120 14.67 5.46 3.59
C PHE A 120 13.35 6.24 3.64
N MET A 121 12.67 6.18 4.78
CA MET A 121 11.40 6.88 4.97
C MET A 121 11.57 8.39 4.90
N ALA A 122 12.66 8.94 5.43
CA ALA A 122 12.97 10.37 5.35
C ALA A 122 13.22 10.84 3.91
N ASP A 123 13.96 10.08 3.10
CA ASP A 123 14.21 10.41 1.69
C ASP A 123 12.96 10.29 0.82
N MET A 124 12.13 9.30 1.14
CA MET A 124 10.85 9.10 0.45
C MET A 124 9.74 10.01 0.98
N ALA A 125 9.93 10.65 2.14
CA ALA A 125 8.92 11.53 2.71
C ALA A 125 8.68 12.72 1.75
N ILE A 126 7.51 12.72 1.20
CA ILE A 126 6.82 13.93 0.82
C ILE A 126 6.29 14.40 2.17
N ASP A 127 6.70 15.54 2.68
CA ASP A 127 6.30 16.08 4.00
C ASP A 127 4.79 15.88 4.31
N THR A 128 4.39 14.64 4.37
CA THR A 128 3.07 14.23 4.82
C THR A 128 3.15 14.14 6.33
N GLU A 129 2.22 14.74 7.02
CA GLU A 129 1.98 14.39 8.42
C GLU A 129 2.01 12.87 8.50
N LYS A 130 2.71 12.33 9.50
CA LYS A 130 2.59 10.94 9.85
C LYS A 130 1.09 10.64 9.91
N THR A 131 0.55 10.12 8.84
CA THR A 131 -0.71 9.44 8.90
C THR A 131 -0.34 8.19 9.65
N ASP A 132 -0.60 8.23 10.95
CA ASP A 132 -0.46 7.12 11.85
C ASP A 132 -1.43 6.06 11.36
N TYR A 133 -0.95 5.12 10.54
CA TYR A 133 -1.70 3.92 10.17
C TYR A 133 -1.71 2.92 11.34
N SER A 134 -1.36 3.38 12.56
CA SER A 134 -1.61 2.65 13.80
C SER A 134 -3.03 2.83 14.31
N GLU A 135 -3.84 3.69 13.67
CA GLU A 135 -5.25 3.83 14.03
C GLU A 135 -6.11 2.89 13.19
N GLU A 136 -6.64 1.95 13.93
CA GLU A 136 -7.83 1.16 13.66
C GLU A 136 -7.73 0.07 12.59
N ILE A 137 -6.89 -0.93 12.84
CA ILE A 137 -7.48 -2.25 12.79
C ILE A 137 -8.24 -2.40 14.11
N THR A 138 -9.40 -1.79 14.22
CA THR A 138 -10.42 -2.24 15.15
C THR A 138 -10.83 -3.60 14.62
N ASP A 139 -10.28 -4.63 15.24
CA ASP A 139 -10.74 -5.99 15.09
C ASP A 139 -12.24 -5.98 15.39
N PRO A 140 -13.13 -6.22 14.42
CA PRO A 140 -14.57 -6.21 14.66
C PRO A 140 -15.00 -7.33 15.62
N PHE A 141 -14.07 -8.21 16.05
CA PHE A 141 -14.27 -9.26 17.04
C PHE A 141 -13.70 -8.93 18.43
N ALA A 142 -13.04 -7.77 18.62
CA ALA A 142 -12.51 -7.37 19.93
C ALA A 142 -13.58 -6.81 20.92
N GLN A 143 -14.83 -6.75 20.54
CA GLN A 143 -15.96 -6.36 21.39
C GLN A 143 -16.86 -7.53 21.80
N SER A 144 -16.28 -8.67 22.07
CA SER A 144 -16.96 -9.63 22.93
C SER A 144 -16.56 -9.28 24.38
N GLU A 145 -17.43 -8.56 25.07
CA GLU A 145 -17.38 -8.45 26.52
C GLU A 145 -17.29 -9.85 27.10
N VAL A 146 -16.21 -10.10 27.83
CA VAL A 146 -16.14 -11.26 28.69
C VAL A 146 -17.11 -10.99 29.82
N VAL A 147 -18.31 -11.54 29.69
CA VAL A 147 -19.25 -11.62 30.79
C VAL A 147 -18.62 -12.61 31.77
N GLU A 148 -18.11 -12.10 32.88
CA GLU A 148 -17.75 -12.94 34.03
C GLU A 148 -19.01 -13.74 34.44
N GLY A 149 -19.06 -14.99 34.04
CA GLY A 149 -20.06 -15.92 34.49
C GLY A 149 -19.80 -16.26 35.93
N GLU A 150 -20.74 -15.89 36.84
CA GLU A 150 -20.79 -16.38 38.19
C GLU A 150 -20.78 -17.92 38.16
N VAL A 151 -19.86 -18.51 38.92
CA VAL A 151 -19.81 -19.95 39.15
C VAL A 151 -20.97 -20.28 40.09
N ILE A 152 -22.03 -20.87 39.52
CA ILE A 152 -23.10 -21.45 40.33
C ILE A 152 -22.61 -22.88 40.71
N ASP A 153 -22.29 -23.07 41.97
CA ASP A 153 -22.10 -24.37 42.57
C ASP A 153 -23.44 -25.12 42.50
N GLY A 154 -23.58 -25.99 41.52
CA GLY A 154 -24.69 -26.90 41.39
C GLY A 154 -24.24 -28.31 41.75
N GLU A 155 -24.69 -28.81 42.87
CA GLU A 155 -24.55 -30.20 43.31
C GLU A 155 -25.15 -31.12 42.22
N ALA A 156 -24.34 -32.07 41.76
CA ALA A 156 -24.79 -33.09 40.80
C ALA A 156 -25.46 -34.21 41.57
N GLU A 157 -26.77 -34.27 41.49
CA GLU A 157 -27.49 -35.50 41.89
C GLU A 157 -27.28 -36.59 40.81
N ILE A 158 -26.71 -37.70 41.27
CA ILE A 158 -26.52 -38.91 40.49
C ILE A 158 -27.87 -39.62 40.42
N ILE A 159 -28.53 -39.64 39.28
CA ILE A 159 -29.70 -40.49 39.04
C ILE A 159 -29.20 -41.81 38.50
N GLU A 160 -29.22 -42.83 39.37
CA GLU A 160 -29.07 -44.24 38.97
C GLU A 160 -30.27 -44.67 38.10
N SER A 161 -30.02 -44.98 36.85
CA SER A 161 -31.00 -45.65 36.00
C SER A 161 -30.85 -47.16 36.17
N THR A 162 -31.81 -47.75 36.83
CA THR A 162 -32.00 -49.20 36.86
C THR A 162 -32.58 -49.65 35.53
N ASP A 163 -31.79 -50.45 34.82
CA ASP A 163 -32.26 -51.28 33.71
C ASP A 163 -33.16 -52.39 34.25
N GLU A 164 -34.42 -52.44 33.90
CA GLU A 164 -35.23 -53.67 33.93
C GLU A 164 -35.51 -54.10 32.50
N VAL A 165 -34.97 -55.26 32.20
CA VAL A 165 -35.25 -56.10 31.06
C VAL A 165 -36.40 -57.03 31.42
N ASP A 166 -37.47 -57.02 30.68
CA ASP A 166 -38.41 -58.10 30.47
C ASP A 166 -39.01 -57.94 29.09
N GLY A 167 -38.93 -58.81 28.12
CA GLY A 167 -39.20 -60.29 28.17
C GLY A 167 -40.66 -60.55 27.79
N GLU A 168 -40.96 -60.61 26.49
CA GLU A 168 -41.80 -61.64 25.77
C GLU A 168 -42.06 -61.18 24.31
#